data_ca7c09701a85860d6cabadc14c8d4524
#
_entry.id   ca7c09701a85860d6cabadc14c8d4524
#
_cell.length_a   1.000
_cell.length_b   1.000
_cell.length_c   1.000
_cell.angle_alpha   90.00
_cell.angle_beta   90.00
_cell.angle_gamma   90.00
#
_symmetry.space_group_name_H-M   'P 1'
#
loop_
_entity.id
_entity.type
_entity.pdbx_description
1 polymer ?
#
loop_
_entity_poly.entity_id
_entity_poly.type
_entity_poly.pdbx_seq_one_letter_code
_entity_poly.pdbx_strand_id
1 'polypeptide(L)' 'MSKDNIIGKIRKLLAVADKNSGATENEMMTAMSIAQTLMLRHRLSPRSVQGFRGGMR' A
#
# COMPACT_ATOMS: atom_id res chain seq x y z
N MET A 1 -16.66 -4.13 -4.33
CA MET A 1 -15.51 -3.89 -3.53
C MET A 1 -15.38 -2.45 -3.22
N SER A 2 -15.22 -2.09 -2.00
CA SER A 2 -15.14 -0.69 -1.66
C SER A 2 -13.73 -0.16 -1.80
N LYS A 3 -13.63 1.14 -1.96
CA LYS A 3 -12.33 1.78 -2.08
C LYS A 3 -11.52 1.57 -0.79
N ASP A 4 -12.21 1.49 0.34
CA ASP A 4 -11.53 1.30 1.62
C ASP A 4 -10.80 -0.03 1.66
N ASN A 5 -11.40 -1.08 1.10
CA ASN A 5 -10.74 -2.38 1.06
C ASN A 5 -9.49 -2.33 0.22
N ILE A 6 -9.55 -1.63 -0.90
CA ILE A 6 -8.39 -1.51 -1.78
C ILE A 6 -7.28 -0.74 -1.08
N ILE A 7 -7.62 0.36 -0.45
CA ILE A 7 -6.62 1.18 0.23
C ILE A 7 -5.99 0.39 1.37
N GLY A 8 -6.79 -0.37 2.11
CA GLY A 8 -6.25 -1.19 3.18
C GLY A 8 -5.27 -2.23 2.67
N LYS A 9 -5.59 -2.82 1.53
CA LYS A 9 -4.71 -3.81 0.93
C LYS A 9 -3.39 -3.18 0.49
N ILE A 10 -3.47 -1.99 -0.11
CA ILE A 10 -2.26 -1.29 -0.55
C ILE A 10 -1.40 -0.92 0.66
N ARG A 11 -2.03 -0.47 1.74
CA ARG A 11 -1.28 -0.10 2.93
C ARG A 11 -0.55 -1.30 3.51
N LYS A 12 -1.17 -2.48 3.49
CA LYS A 12 -0.51 -3.68 3.97
C LYS A 12 0.70 -4.01 3.10
N LEU A 13 0.54 -3.85 1.80
CA LEU A 13 1.66 -4.11 0.88
C LEU A 13 2.79 -3.13 1.11
N LEU A 14 2.45 -1.86 1.33
CA LEU A 14 3.48 -0.87 1.58
C LEU A 14 4.19 -1.14 2.90
N ALA A 15 3.47 -1.67 3.88
CA ALA A 15 4.08 -2.03 5.15
C ALA A 15 5.08 -3.15 4.97
N VAL A 16 4.77 -4.12 4.13
CA VAL A 16 5.70 -5.21 3.84
C VAL A 16 6.92 -4.67 3.09
N ALA A 17 6.72 -3.66 2.25
CA ALA A 17 7.82 -3.08 1.49
C ALA A 17 8.74 -2.22 2.34
N ASP A 18 8.35 -1.95 3.58
CA ASP A 18 9.16 -1.14 4.47
C ASP A 18 10.39 -1.94 4.92
N LYS A 19 11.51 -1.27 5.01
CA LYS A 19 12.74 -1.90 5.46
C LYS A 19 12.59 -2.53 6.83
N ASN A 20 11.78 -1.95 7.68
CA ASN A 20 11.65 -2.40 9.05
C ASN A 20 10.63 -3.51 9.21
N SER A 21 10.10 -4.01 8.13
CA SER A 21 9.06 -5.03 8.20
C SER A 21 9.61 -6.42 8.48
N GLY A 22 10.89 -6.61 8.25
CA GLY A 22 11.49 -7.93 8.41
C GLY A 22 11.34 -8.81 7.18
N ALA A 23 10.71 -8.31 6.14
CA ALA A 23 10.54 -9.07 4.91
C ALA A 23 11.85 -9.11 4.13
N THR A 24 11.99 -10.13 3.29
CA THR A 24 13.16 -10.23 2.44
C THR A 24 13.09 -9.16 1.36
N GLU A 25 14.23 -8.91 0.73
CA GLU A 25 14.29 -7.93 -0.34
C GLU A 25 13.33 -8.28 -1.47
N ASN A 26 13.26 -9.56 -1.83
CA ASN A 26 12.34 -9.97 -2.89
C ASN A 26 10.90 -9.72 -2.49
N GLU A 27 10.56 -9.99 -1.25
CA GLU A 27 9.21 -9.76 -0.77
C GLU A 27 8.87 -8.28 -0.76
N MET A 28 9.83 -7.46 -0.38
CA MET A 28 9.60 -6.02 -0.37
C MET A 28 9.38 -5.49 -1.79
N MET A 29 10.17 -5.97 -2.73
CA MET A 29 10.02 -5.54 -4.12
C MET A 29 8.70 -6.01 -4.70
N THR A 30 8.32 -7.25 -4.40
CA THR A 30 7.05 -7.78 -4.88
C THR A 30 5.88 -6.98 -4.31
N ALA A 31 5.93 -6.71 -3.01
CA ALA A 31 4.86 -5.96 -2.36
C ALA A 31 4.75 -4.57 -2.96
N MET A 32 5.88 -3.91 -3.20
CA MET A 32 5.87 -2.58 -3.78
C MET A 32 5.27 -2.60 -5.18
N SER A 33 5.65 -3.61 -5.96
CA SER A 33 5.16 -3.74 -7.32
C SER A 33 3.64 -3.91 -7.35
N ILE A 34 3.13 -4.78 -6.48
CA ILE A 34 1.70 -5.01 -6.41
C ILE A 34 0.98 -3.76 -5.94
N ALA A 35 1.54 -3.08 -4.94
CA ALA A 35 0.94 -1.86 -4.44
C ALA A 35 0.83 -0.81 -5.53
N GLN A 36 1.90 -0.64 -6.32
CA GLN A 36 1.89 0.32 -7.40
C GLN A 36 0.86 -0.04 -8.46
N THR A 37 0.76 -1.33 -8.76
CA THR A 37 -0.22 -1.77 -9.74
C THR A 37 -1.64 -1.46 -9.27
N LEU A 38 -1.92 -1.73 -8.00
CA LEU A 38 -3.24 -1.45 -7.46
C LEU A 38 -3.54 0.03 -7.47
N MET A 39 -2.55 0.85 -7.12
CA MET A 39 -2.76 2.28 -7.14
C MET A 39 -3.07 2.78 -8.55
N LEU A 40 -2.38 2.26 -9.54
CA LEU A 40 -2.63 2.65 -10.91
C LEU A 40 -4.01 2.18 -11.38
N ARG A 41 -4.35 0.95 -11.05
CA ARG A 41 -5.63 0.40 -11.49
C ARG A 41 -6.80 1.17 -10.93
N HIS A 42 -6.70 1.60 -9.68
CA HIS A 42 -7.79 2.29 -9.03
C HIS A 42 -7.58 3.79 -8.99
N ARG A 43 -6.56 4.27 -9.72
CA ARG A 43 -6.26 5.69 -9.81
C ARG A 43 -6.07 6.32 -8.44
N LEU A 44 -5.40 5.60 -7.58
CA LEU A 44 -5.08 6.09 -6.25
C LEU A 44 -3.64 6.59 -6.26
N SER A 45 -3.37 7.61 -5.46
CA SER A 45 -2.02 8.10 -5.32
C SER A 45 -1.49 7.70 -3.94
N PRO A 46 -0.18 7.69 -3.77
CA PRO A 46 0.37 7.42 -2.43
C PRO A 46 -0.17 8.36 -1.39
N ARG A 47 -0.44 9.60 -1.81
CA ARG A 47 -1.01 10.58 -0.90
C ARG A 47 -2.41 10.17 -0.46
N SER A 48 -3.21 9.63 -1.37
CA SER A 48 -4.56 9.19 -1.02
C SER A 48 -4.51 8.05 -0.02
N VAL A 49 -3.58 7.12 -0.21
CA VAL A 49 -3.47 5.98 0.69
C VAL A 49 -3.04 6.45 2.08
N GLN A 50 -2.07 7.35 2.13
CA GLN A 50 -1.60 7.85 3.40
C GLN A 50 -2.65 8.72 4.08
N GLY A 51 -3.38 9.48 3.31
CA GLY A 51 -4.42 10.33 3.86
C GLY A 51 -5.56 9.54 4.47
N PHE A 52 -5.73 8.31 4.00
CA PHE A 52 -6.80 7.48 4.51
C PHE A 52 -6.65 7.24 6.01
N ARG A 53 -5.40 7.09 6.46
CA ARG A 53 -5.24 6.80 7.85
C ARG A 53 -5.26 8.06 8.66
N GLY A 54 -5.26 9.19 8.06
CA GLY A 54 -5.29 10.43 8.77
C GLY A 54 -6.48 10.54 9.66
N GLY A 55 -7.37 9.64 9.51
CA GLY A 55 -8.42 9.69 10.44
C GLY A 55 -7.94 9.86 11.81
N MET A 56 -6.78 9.81 12.01
CA MET A 56 -6.40 10.04 13.17
C MET A 56 -6.04 11.29 13.38
N ARG A 57 -5.98 11.97 13.25
CA ARG A 57 -5.70 13.04 13.64
C ARG A 57 -5.91 13.45 14.06
#